data_8fbb1eaef47f4e991700bb860fb1d777
#
_entry.id   8fbb1eaef47f4e991700bb860fb1d777
#
_cell.length_a   1.000
_cell.length_b   1.000
_cell.length_c   1.000
_cell.angle_alpha   90.00
_cell.angle_beta   90.00
_cell.angle_gamma   90.00
#
_symmetry.space_group_name_H-M   'P 1'
#
loop_
_entity.id
_entity.type
_entity.pdbx_description
1 polymer ?
#
loop_
_entity_poly.entity_id
_entity_poly.type
_entity_poly.pdbx_seq_one_letter_code
_entity_poly.pdbx_strand_id
1 'polypeptide(L)'
;MKHLQKTNFYAAASSLRLRMIGLVVVSLLVMFAFVVSGHLVPSANAASIAAHAPASPNAASYPIKVFFSHSPGSFNDSSAVYAVDRTSPTIAVGTYSLQLLIAGPTLSEHQAGYFTELNTMLSGPSNCSAPLPVGGPDFTLTLNMRGPLPQTGTATVQFCRDTNSAGIGADARVTAEIDATLKQFANIKDVVILTRDGHCFGDGSGKDLCLR
;
A
#
# COMPACT_ATOMS: atom_id res chain seq x y z
N MET A 1 -34.39 -38.17 33.04
CA MET A 1 -35.39 -37.91 32.00
C MET A 1 -35.38 -36.41 31.73
N LYS A 2 -34.77 -35.96 30.63
CA LYS A 2 -34.85 -34.56 30.12
C LYS A 2 -35.08 -34.65 28.63
N HIS A 3 -36.24 -34.17 28.19
CA HIS A 3 -36.71 -34.13 26.82
C HIS A 3 -35.91 -33.16 25.99
N LEU A 4 -35.39 -33.65 24.85
CA LEU A 4 -34.85 -32.85 23.74
C LEU A 4 -36.05 -32.23 22.98
N GLN A 5 -36.11 -30.90 22.92
CA GLN A 5 -36.90 -30.16 21.93
C GLN A 5 -36.08 -29.93 20.69
N LYS A 6 -36.41 -30.63 19.60
CA LYS A 6 -36.00 -30.31 18.25
C LYS A 6 -36.90 -29.20 17.71
N THR A 7 -36.37 -28.02 17.53
CA THR A 7 -37.05 -26.93 16.80
C THR A 7 -36.67 -26.97 15.34
N ASN A 8 -37.66 -27.11 14.47
CA ASN A 8 -37.56 -27.09 13.02
C ASN A 8 -37.23 -25.68 12.51
N PHE A 9 -36.08 -25.52 11.87
CA PHE A 9 -35.68 -24.34 11.08
C PHE A 9 -35.62 -24.65 9.59
N TYR A 10 -36.77 -24.94 8.98
CA TYR A 10 -36.86 -25.04 7.53
C TYR A 10 -38.20 -24.47 7.04
N ALA A 11 -38.30 -23.14 6.94
CA ALA A 11 -39.37 -22.49 6.14
C ALA A 11 -39.21 -20.99 6.00
N ALA A 12 -38.05 -20.47 5.53
CA ALA A 12 -37.96 -19.03 5.22
C ALA A 12 -37.02 -18.68 4.04
N ALA A 13 -36.68 -19.63 3.16
CA ALA A 13 -35.68 -19.38 2.12
C ALA A 13 -36.23 -19.26 0.69
N SER A 14 -37.54 -19.29 0.46
CA SER A 14 -38.10 -19.38 -0.92
C SER A 14 -38.72 -18.08 -1.47
N SER A 15 -38.91 -17.03 -0.70
CA SER A 15 -39.56 -15.80 -1.18
C SER A 15 -38.61 -14.69 -1.63
N LEU A 16 -37.31 -14.81 -1.36
CA LEU A 16 -36.34 -13.76 -1.70
C LEU A 16 -35.77 -13.86 -3.12
N ARG A 17 -35.81 -15.05 -3.72
CA ARG A 17 -35.24 -15.28 -5.07
C ARG A 17 -36.10 -14.75 -6.22
N LEU A 18 -37.37 -14.59 -6.03
CA LEU A 18 -38.30 -14.16 -7.10
C LEU A 18 -38.32 -12.62 -7.27
N ARG A 19 -37.92 -11.86 -6.26
CA ARG A 19 -37.89 -10.40 -6.33
C ARG A 19 -36.60 -9.83 -6.96
N MET A 20 -35.50 -10.57 -6.97
CA MET A 20 -34.25 -10.12 -7.61
C MET A 20 -34.27 -10.24 -9.13
N ILE A 21 -35.02 -11.17 -9.70
CA ILE A 21 -35.08 -11.37 -11.16
C ILE A 21 -35.83 -10.23 -11.84
N GLY A 22 -36.87 -9.67 -11.19
CA GLY A 22 -37.64 -8.56 -11.73
C GLY A 22 -36.87 -7.24 -11.85
N LEU A 23 -35.92 -6.97 -10.96
CA LEU A 23 -35.13 -5.72 -10.93
C LEU A 23 -34.03 -5.69 -12.01
N VAL A 24 -33.47 -6.84 -12.37
CA VAL A 24 -32.42 -6.93 -13.40
C VAL A 24 -32.99 -6.72 -14.80
N VAL A 25 -34.21 -7.19 -15.07
CA VAL A 25 -34.84 -7.06 -16.41
C VAL A 25 -35.25 -5.60 -16.68
N VAL A 26 -35.69 -4.85 -15.68
CA VAL A 26 -36.06 -3.43 -15.85
C VAL A 26 -34.82 -2.56 -16.07
N SER A 27 -33.67 -2.86 -15.44
CA SER A 27 -32.40 -2.13 -15.67
C SER A 27 -31.86 -2.30 -17.09
N LEU A 28 -32.03 -3.47 -17.71
CA LEU A 28 -31.54 -3.74 -19.06
C LEU A 28 -32.36 -3.03 -20.15
N LEU A 29 -33.64 -2.78 -19.93
CA LEU A 29 -34.53 -2.09 -20.89
C LEU A 29 -34.29 -0.58 -20.93
N VAL A 30 -33.82 0.04 -19.83
CA VAL A 30 -33.52 1.49 -19.78
C VAL A 30 -32.19 1.81 -20.44
N MET A 31 -31.24 0.87 -20.51
CA MET A 31 -29.93 1.08 -21.18
C MET A 31 -30.00 1.07 -22.71
N PHE A 32 -31.05 0.46 -23.31
CA PHE A 32 -31.18 0.38 -24.78
C PHE A 32 -31.80 1.60 -25.44
N ALA A 33 -32.39 2.51 -24.66
CA ALA A 33 -33.07 3.71 -25.20
C ALA A 33 -32.16 4.91 -25.47
N PHE A 34 -30.87 4.87 -25.08
CA PHE A 34 -29.96 6.02 -25.20
C PHE A 34 -28.96 5.96 -26.37
N VAL A 35 -29.05 4.96 -27.25
CA VAL A 35 -28.05 4.74 -28.33
C VAL A 35 -28.47 5.33 -29.69
N VAL A 36 -29.67 5.91 -29.84
CA VAL A 36 -30.15 6.45 -31.13
C VAL A 36 -30.44 7.95 -31.04
N SER A 37 -29.42 8.76 -30.70
CA SER A 37 -29.46 10.19 -30.99
C SER A 37 -28.11 10.59 -31.57
N GLY A 38 -27.94 10.29 -32.86
CA GLY A 38 -26.80 10.73 -33.63
C GLY A 38 -26.83 12.25 -33.81
N HIS A 39 -26.03 12.97 -33.05
CA HIS A 39 -25.70 14.35 -33.36
C HIS A 39 -24.53 14.37 -34.35
N LEU A 40 -24.84 14.67 -35.60
CA LEU A 40 -23.85 15.12 -36.59
C LEU A 40 -23.22 16.42 -36.12
N VAL A 41 -22.01 16.33 -35.57
CA VAL A 41 -21.16 17.48 -35.28
C VAL A 41 -20.34 17.75 -36.53
N PRO A 42 -20.40 18.99 -37.11
CA PRO A 42 -19.56 19.32 -38.24
C PRO A 42 -18.08 19.30 -37.82
N SER A 43 -17.30 18.56 -38.58
CA SER A 43 -15.85 18.42 -38.38
C SER A 43 -15.19 19.76 -38.77
N ALA A 44 -14.91 20.60 -37.79
CA ALA A 44 -14.01 21.71 -37.98
C ALA A 44 -12.57 21.13 -37.98
N ASN A 45 -11.92 21.16 -39.15
CA ASN A 45 -10.49 20.91 -39.30
C ASN A 45 -9.71 22.00 -38.54
N ALA A 46 -9.53 21.81 -37.23
CA ALA A 46 -8.50 22.49 -36.46
C ALA A 46 -7.16 21.84 -36.80
N ALA A 47 -6.38 22.54 -37.62
CA ALA A 47 -4.98 22.23 -37.81
C ALA A 47 -4.33 22.22 -36.40
N SER A 48 -4.05 21.05 -35.88
CA SER A 48 -3.32 20.86 -34.65
C SER A 48 -1.89 21.32 -34.88
N ILE A 49 -1.60 22.58 -34.56
CA ILE A 49 -0.24 23.01 -34.31
C ILE A 49 0.18 22.27 -33.06
N ALA A 50 0.89 21.16 -33.26
CA ALA A 50 1.60 20.47 -32.19
C ALA A 50 2.64 21.45 -31.66
N ALA A 51 2.25 22.28 -30.68
CA ALA A 51 3.19 23.03 -29.88
C ALA A 51 4.10 21.97 -29.24
N HIS A 52 5.31 21.83 -29.75
CA HIS A 52 6.39 21.15 -29.06
C HIS A 52 6.54 21.87 -27.73
N ALA A 53 5.93 21.32 -26.67
CA ALA A 53 6.27 21.72 -25.32
C ALA A 53 7.77 21.52 -25.18
N PRO A 54 8.55 22.57 -24.82
CA PRO A 54 9.97 22.39 -24.61
C PRO A 54 10.14 21.26 -23.59
N ALA A 55 10.93 20.25 -23.93
CA ALA A 55 11.31 19.20 -23.00
C ALA A 55 11.83 19.88 -21.74
N SER A 56 11.18 19.64 -20.61
CA SER A 56 11.55 20.26 -19.33
C SER A 56 12.99 19.85 -19.04
N PRO A 57 13.91 20.82 -18.81
CA PRO A 57 15.30 20.50 -18.63
C PRO A 57 15.47 19.63 -17.40
N ASN A 58 15.97 18.39 -17.57
CA ASN A 58 16.51 17.49 -16.57
C ASN A 58 15.85 17.56 -15.19
N ALA A 59 14.68 16.95 -15.06
CA ALA A 59 14.23 16.59 -13.73
C ALA A 59 15.32 15.71 -13.08
N ALA A 60 15.91 16.16 -11.99
CA ALA A 60 16.93 15.41 -11.28
C ALA A 60 16.35 14.02 -10.95
N SER A 61 17.11 12.99 -11.27
CA SER A 61 16.70 11.60 -11.15
C SER A 61 17.71 10.90 -10.24
N TYR A 62 17.22 10.32 -9.16
CA TYR A 62 18.05 9.71 -8.12
C TYR A 62 17.86 8.20 -8.17
N PRO A 63 18.93 7.39 -8.46
CA PRO A 63 18.83 5.96 -8.40
C PRO A 63 18.59 5.50 -6.95
N ILE A 64 17.64 4.60 -6.79
CA ILE A 64 17.26 4.00 -5.50
C ILE A 64 16.98 2.52 -5.70
N LYS A 65 16.92 1.77 -4.61
CA LYS A 65 16.44 0.39 -4.57
C LYS A 65 15.20 0.31 -3.68
N VAL A 66 14.29 -0.59 -4.02
CA VAL A 66 13.19 -1.01 -3.14
C VAL A 66 13.39 -2.50 -2.91
N PHE A 67 13.35 -2.90 -1.65
CA PHE A 67 13.58 -4.29 -1.27
C PHE A 67 12.25 -4.96 -0.99
N PHE A 68 11.95 -6.01 -1.74
CA PHE A 68 10.75 -6.82 -1.61
C PHE A 68 11.08 -8.22 -1.12
N SER A 69 10.12 -8.87 -0.52
CA SER A 69 10.14 -10.32 -0.35
C SER A 69 10.04 -11.04 -1.69
N HIS A 70 10.56 -12.27 -1.75
CA HIS A 70 10.52 -13.10 -2.96
C HIS A 70 10.25 -14.57 -2.60
N SER A 71 9.31 -15.18 -3.31
CA SER A 71 8.95 -16.59 -3.15
C SER A 71 9.95 -17.49 -3.89
N PRO A 72 10.39 -18.64 -3.29
CA PRO A 72 10.07 -19.13 -1.94
C PRO A 72 11.02 -18.62 -0.85
N GLY A 73 12.07 -17.86 -1.20
CA GLY A 73 13.17 -17.50 -0.30
C GLY A 73 12.70 -16.85 1.00
N SER A 74 11.89 -15.80 0.91
CA SER A 74 11.41 -15.05 2.08
C SER A 74 10.39 -15.80 2.94
N PHE A 75 9.81 -16.89 2.45
CA PHE A 75 8.99 -17.78 3.29
C PHE A 75 9.84 -18.71 4.15
N ASN A 76 11.05 -19.04 3.69
CA ASN A 76 11.99 -19.88 4.44
C ASN A 76 12.85 -19.05 5.40
N ASP A 77 13.16 -17.80 5.00
CA ASP A 77 13.90 -16.82 5.80
C ASP A 77 13.22 -15.45 5.65
N SER A 78 12.50 -15.03 6.67
CA SER A 78 11.77 -13.76 6.67
C SER A 78 12.68 -12.52 6.59
N SER A 79 13.98 -12.67 6.83
CA SER A 79 14.97 -11.58 6.65
C SER A 79 15.50 -11.49 5.23
N ALA A 80 15.26 -12.50 4.38
CA ALA A 80 15.71 -12.51 3.00
C ALA A 80 14.84 -11.56 2.14
N VAL A 81 15.42 -10.44 1.72
CA VAL A 81 14.79 -9.44 0.86
C VAL A 81 15.64 -9.17 -0.38
N TYR A 82 15.01 -8.79 -1.47
CA TYR A 82 15.62 -8.73 -2.79
C TYR A 82 15.42 -7.34 -3.39
N ALA A 83 16.54 -6.74 -3.82
CA ALA A 83 16.55 -5.40 -4.34
C ALA A 83 15.96 -5.32 -5.75
N VAL A 84 15.14 -4.32 -5.98
CA VAL A 84 14.62 -3.92 -7.28
C VAL A 84 15.01 -2.46 -7.53
N ASP A 85 15.67 -2.22 -8.66
CA ASP A 85 16.13 -0.88 -9.03
C ASP A 85 14.96 0.03 -9.38
N ARG A 86 14.98 1.24 -8.88
CA ARG A 86 13.99 2.30 -9.08
C ARG A 86 14.70 3.64 -9.27
N THR A 87 13.90 4.64 -9.63
CA THR A 87 14.37 6.02 -9.77
C THR A 87 13.42 6.94 -9.05
N SER A 88 13.95 7.78 -8.17
CA SER A 88 13.19 8.82 -7.50
C SER A 88 13.26 10.13 -8.28
N PRO A 89 12.12 10.79 -8.55
CA PRO A 89 12.08 12.12 -9.15
C PRO A 89 12.33 13.24 -8.13
N THR A 90 12.58 12.90 -6.87
CA THR A 90 12.74 13.85 -5.77
C THR A 90 13.94 13.52 -4.91
N ILE A 91 14.53 14.56 -4.28
CA ILE A 91 15.62 14.41 -3.31
C ILE A 91 15.16 13.68 -2.02
N ALA A 92 13.87 13.61 -1.74
CA ALA A 92 13.31 12.88 -0.61
C ALA A 92 13.30 11.34 -0.89
N VAL A 93 14.47 10.82 -1.25
CA VAL A 93 14.65 9.44 -1.73
C VAL A 93 14.14 8.39 -0.75
N GLY A 94 14.33 8.56 0.56
CA GLY A 94 13.84 7.62 1.57
C GLY A 94 12.32 7.55 1.62
N THR A 95 11.65 8.70 1.62
CA THR A 95 10.19 8.78 1.58
C THR A 95 9.65 8.16 0.31
N TYR A 96 10.26 8.49 -0.85
CA TYR A 96 9.82 7.95 -2.13
C TYR A 96 10.02 6.44 -2.23
N SER A 97 11.14 5.91 -1.70
CA SER A 97 11.40 4.46 -1.66
C SER A 97 10.33 3.72 -0.84
N LEU A 98 9.93 4.26 0.32
CA LEU A 98 8.85 3.68 1.13
C LEU A 98 7.48 3.77 0.44
N GLN A 99 7.19 4.85 -0.29
CA GLN A 99 5.97 4.95 -1.08
C GLN A 99 5.90 3.85 -2.14
N LEU A 100 7.02 3.58 -2.83
CA LEU A 100 7.10 2.50 -3.81
C LEU A 100 7.01 1.11 -3.17
N LEU A 101 7.56 0.93 -1.96
CA LEU A 101 7.43 -0.31 -1.21
C LEU A 101 5.97 -0.57 -0.84
N ILE A 102 5.24 0.44 -0.35
CA ILE A 102 3.80 0.34 -0.04
C ILE A 102 2.97 0.09 -1.31
N ALA A 103 3.31 0.74 -2.42
CA ALA A 103 2.64 0.48 -3.70
C ALA A 103 2.83 -0.96 -4.18
N GLY A 104 3.91 -1.62 -3.75
CA GLY A 104 4.24 -3.00 -4.07
C GLY A 104 4.96 -3.19 -5.41
N PRO A 105 5.30 -4.44 -5.73
CA PRO A 105 5.94 -4.78 -6.99
C PRO A 105 5.02 -4.55 -8.19
N THR A 106 5.60 -4.28 -9.34
CA THR A 106 4.87 -4.22 -10.62
C THR A 106 4.29 -5.59 -10.96
N LEU A 107 3.34 -5.64 -11.90
CA LEU A 107 2.75 -6.91 -12.33
C LEU A 107 3.80 -7.93 -12.81
N SER A 108 4.82 -7.48 -13.57
CA SER A 108 5.89 -8.36 -14.04
C SER A 108 6.79 -8.88 -12.92
N GLU A 109 7.09 -8.05 -11.93
CA GLU A 109 7.84 -8.45 -10.74
C GLU A 109 7.04 -9.42 -9.87
N HIS A 110 5.74 -9.17 -9.71
CA HIS A 110 4.85 -10.09 -9.01
C HIS A 110 4.79 -11.45 -9.70
N GLN A 111 4.72 -11.48 -11.03
CA GLN A 111 4.80 -12.73 -11.81
C GLN A 111 6.16 -13.42 -11.67
N ALA A 112 7.23 -12.67 -11.44
CA ALA A 112 8.56 -13.20 -11.15
C ALA A 112 8.73 -13.66 -9.68
N GLY A 113 7.70 -13.53 -8.83
CA GLY A 113 7.70 -14.01 -7.46
C GLY A 113 7.96 -12.95 -6.39
N TYR A 114 8.15 -11.68 -6.76
CA TYR A 114 8.27 -10.60 -5.78
C TYR A 114 6.92 -10.26 -5.16
N PHE A 115 6.91 -9.95 -3.87
CA PHE A 115 5.71 -9.56 -3.13
C PHE A 115 6.05 -8.69 -1.93
N THR A 116 5.05 -8.05 -1.36
CA THR A 116 5.07 -7.44 -0.03
C THR A 116 3.70 -7.62 0.61
N GLU A 117 3.66 -7.81 1.92
CA GLU A 117 2.40 -7.79 2.67
C GLU A 117 2.02 -6.37 3.13
N LEU A 118 2.94 -5.41 3.03
CA LEU A 118 2.75 -4.06 3.58
C LEU A 118 1.51 -3.35 3.03
N ASN A 119 1.25 -3.49 1.73
CA ASN A 119 0.08 -2.86 1.09
C ASN A 119 -1.27 -3.41 1.57
N THR A 120 -1.32 -4.67 1.99
CA THR A 120 -2.53 -5.32 2.52
C THR A 120 -2.66 -5.18 4.03
N MET A 121 -1.56 -4.91 4.73
CA MET A 121 -1.54 -4.70 6.17
C MET A 121 -2.07 -3.32 6.57
N LEU A 122 -1.90 -2.31 5.71
CA LEU A 122 -2.36 -0.95 5.97
C LEU A 122 -3.84 -0.81 5.65
N SER A 123 -4.64 -0.39 6.62
CA SER A 123 -6.08 -0.22 6.48
C SER A 123 -6.61 1.01 7.20
N GLY A 124 -7.89 1.32 6.97
CA GLY A 124 -8.56 2.44 7.60
C GLY A 124 -8.10 3.82 7.10
N PRO A 125 -8.65 4.90 7.67
CA PRO A 125 -8.29 6.25 7.32
C PRO A 125 -6.91 6.63 7.88
N SER A 126 -6.18 7.45 7.12
CA SER A 126 -4.93 8.05 7.60
C SER A 126 -5.20 9.14 8.64
N ASN A 127 -4.39 9.20 9.70
CA ASN A 127 -4.35 10.30 10.66
C ASN A 127 -3.21 11.31 10.37
N CYS A 128 -2.43 11.09 9.32
CA CYS A 128 -1.36 12.00 8.92
C CYS A 128 -1.83 13.02 7.89
N SER A 129 -1.42 14.26 8.12
CA SER A 129 -1.61 15.38 7.19
C SER A 129 -0.29 15.98 6.73
N ALA A 130 0.85 15.33 7.03
CA ALA A 130 2.17 15.85 6.69
C ALA A 130 2.36 15.88 5.16
N PRO A 131 2.74 17.05 4.60
CA PRO A 131 3.04 17.15 3.18
C PRO A 131 4.35 16.41 2.85
N LEU A 132 4.48 15.96 1.60
CA LEU A 132 5.77 15.52 1.08
C LEU A 132 6.80 16.67 1.22
N PRO A 133 8.09 16.39 1.53
CA PRO A 133 8.76 15.09 1.52
C PRO A 133 8.77 14.33 2.85
N VAL A 134 8.09 14.81 3.89
CA VAL A 134 8.17 14.26 5.26
C VAL A 134 7.40 12.95 5.42
N GLY A 135 6.51 12.65 4.49
CA GLY A 135 5.70 11.44 4.51
C GLY A 135 4.62 11.47 3.44
N GLY A 136 3.77 10.47 3.45
CA GLY A 136 2.61 10.34 2.59
C GLY A 136 1.35 10.11 3.44
N PRO A 137 0.22 9.75 2.82
CA PRO A 137 -0.99 9.42 3.54
C PRO A 137 -0.85 8.17 4.41
N ASP A 138 0.16 7.34 4.20
CA ASP A 138 0.31 6.05 4.86
C ASP A 138 1.32 6.05 6.00
N PHE A 139 2.29 6.98 5.99
CA PHE A 139 3.35 7.05 7.00
C PHE A 139 3.97 8.44 7.12
N THR A 140 4.72 8.65 8.22
CA THR A 140 5.74 9.70 8.34
C THR A 140 7.13 9.07 8.43
N LEU A 141 8.15 9.75 7.90
CA LEU A 141 9.56 9.37 8.01
C LEU A 141 10.32 10.51 8.66
N THR A 142 10.89 10.26 9.83
CA THR A 142 11.69 11.23 10.58
C THR A 142 13.12 10.72 10.71
N LEU A 143 14.09 11.54 10.31
CA LEU A 143 15.51 11.19 10.37
C LEU A 143 16.14 11.69 11.67
N ASN A 144 17.18 10.96 12.12
CA ASN A 144 17.93 11.24 13.35
C ASN A 144 17.06 11.23 14.61
N MET A 145 16.04 10.37 14.60
CA MET A 145 15.13 10.17 15.71
C MET A 145 14.91 8.68 15.98
N ARG A 146 14.89 8.27 17.24
CA ARG A 146 14.37 6.97 17.72
C ARG A 146 13.04 7.22 18.41
N GLY A 147 11.94 7.08 17.67
CA GLY A 147 10.64 7.56 18.13
C GLY A 147 10.71 9.06 18.47
N PRO A 148 10.39 9.48 19.70
CA PRO A 148 10.44 10.87 20.11
C PRO A 148 11.85 11.35 20.51
N LEU A 149 12.84 10.46 20.61
CA LEU A 149 14.17 10.78 21.12
C LEU A 149 15.19 11.07 20.01
N PRO A 150 15.96 12.16 20.07
CA PRO A 150 17.03 12.43 19.12
C PRO A 150 18.10 11.32 19.14
N GLN A 151 18.34 10.71 17.97
CA GLN A 151 19.40 9.70 17.79
C GLN A 151 19.93 9.75 16.36
N THR A 152 21.13 10.27 16.21
CA THR A 152 21.79 10.38 14.91
C THR A 152 21.94 9.02 14.24
N GLY A 153 21.64 8.97 12.94
CA GLY A 153 21.73 7.76 12.15
C GLY A 153 20.51 6.82 12.28
N THR A 154 19.50 7.19 13.06
CA THR A 154 18.26 6.43 13.18
C THR A 154 17.16 7.08 12.35
N ALA A 155 16.43 6.29 11.60
CA ALA A 155 15.20 6.70 10.93
C ALA A 155 14.00 6.10 11.65
N THR A 156 13.00 6.91 11.95
CA THR A 156 11.72 6.46 12.49
C THR A 156 10.66 6.55 11.39
N VAL A 157 10.07 5.41 11.06
CA VAL A 157 8.87 5.28 10.23
C VAL A 157 7.69 5.10 11.17
N GLN A 158 6.70 5.98 11.10
CA GLN A 158 5.45 5.79 11.84
C GLN A 158 4.30 5.68 10.84
N PHE A 159 3.56 4.59 10.91
CA PHE A 159 2.37 4.40 10.09
C PHE A 159 1.26 5.35 10.51
N CYS A 160 0.49 5.82 9.52
CA CYS A 160 -0.63 6.73 9.71
C CYS A 160 -1.99 6.03 9.58
N ARG A 161 -1.95 4.76 9.21
CA ARG A 161 -3.11 3.86 9.12
C ARG A 161 -2.97 2.72 10.11
N ASP A 162 -4.07 2.05 10.36
CA ASP A 162 -4.06 0.83 11.17
C ASP A 162 -3.23 -0.26 10.46
N THR A 163 -2.38 -0.92 11.23
CA THR A 163 -1.55 -2.03 10.76
C THR A 163 -2.18 -3.35 11.21
N ASN A 164 -2.74 -4.10 10.27
CA ASN A 164 -3.31 -5.42 10.56
C ASN A 164 -2.25 -6.50 10.30
N SER A 165 -1.67 -7.03 11.38
CA SER A 165 -0.69 -8.11 11.27
C SER A 165 -1.30 -9.33 10.58
N ALA A 166 -0.60 -9.86 9.58
CA ALA A 166 -0.91 -11.14 8.96
C ALA A 166 -0.14 -12.31 9.62
N GLY A 167 0.43 -12.05 10.80
CA GLY A 167 1.18 -12.99 11.60
C GLY A 167 2.68 -12.69 11.67
N ILE A 168 3.37 -13.30 12.64
CA ILE A 168 4.78 -13.01 12.97
C ILE A 168 5.71 -13.07 11.75
N GLY A 169 5.51 -14.03 10.86
CA GLY A 169 6.34 -14.16 9.65
C GLY A 169 6.14 -13.00 8.66
N ALA A 170 4.90 -12.51 8.51
CA ALA A 170 4.59 -11.36 7.66
C ALA A 170 5.16 -10.07 8.26
N ASP A 171 4.99 -9.87 9.57
CA ASP A 171 5.55 -8.71 10.28
C ASP A 171 7.09 -8.67 10.17
N ALA A 172 7.74 -9.83 10.28
CA ALA A 172 9.19 -9.94 10.14
C ALA A 172 9.66 -9.61 8.71
N ARG A 173 8.95 -10.06 7.68
CA ARG A 173 9.26 -9.72 6.27
C ARG A 173 9.10 -8.22 6.02
N VAL A 174 7.98 -7.63 6.41
CA VAL A 174 7.73 -6.19 6.27
C VAL A 174 8.81 -5.37 7.00
N THR A 175 9.20 -5.81 8.21
CA THR A 175 10.29 -5.17 8.93
C THR A 175 11.60 -5.22 8.13
N ALA A 176 11.96 -6.39 7.57
CA ALA A 176 13.17 -6.57 6.78
C ALA A 176 13.13 -5.75 5.47
N GLU A 177 11.98 -5.66 4.80
CA GLU A 177 11.78 -4.85 3.59
C GLU A 177 12.01 -3.36 3.87
N ILE A 178 11.41 -2.82 4.93
CA ILE A 178 11.55 -1.41 5.33
C ILE A 178 13.00 -1.13 5.75
N ASP A 179 13.58 -1.99 6.58
CA ASP A 179 14.94 -1.87 7.08
C ASP A 179 15.95 -1.83 5.93
N ALA A 180 15.91 -2.79 5.02
CA ALA A 180 16.81 -2.82 3.86
C ALA A 180 16.58 -1.64 2.90
N THR A 181 15.31 -1.25 2.68
CA THR A 181 14.97 -0.12 1.81
C THR A 181 15.52 1.19 2.36
N LEU A 182 15.55 1.40 3.66
CA LEU A 182 16.08 2.62 4.25
C LEU A 182 17.59 2.57 4.50
N LYS A 183 18.14 1.43 4.90
CA LYS A 183 19.57 1.29 5.17
C LYS A 183 20.47 1.33 3.91
N GLN A 184 19.90 1.33 2.71
CA GLN A 184 20.68 1.63 1.51
C GLN A 184 21.30 3.03 1.54
N PHE A 185 20.71 3.96 2.32
CA PHE A 185 21.20 5.32 2.47
C PHE A 185 22.23 5.40 3.60
N ALA A 186 23.45 5.85 3.27
CA ALA A 186 24.61 5.79 4.16
C ALA A 186 24.43 6.54 5.51
N ASN A 187 23.52 7.50 5.57
CA ASN A 187 23.17 8.25 6.78
C ASN A 187 22.16 7.54 7.70
N ILE A 188 21.60 6.39 7.28
CA ILE A 188 20.67 5.58 8.07
C ILE A 188 21.36 4.29 8.51
N LYS A 189 21.53 4.11 9.82
CA LYS A 189 22.16 2.92 10.43
C LYS A 189 21.12 2.04 11.13
N ASP A 190 20.13 2.67 11.74
CA ASP A 190 19.02 2.02 12.42
C ASP A 190 17.68 2.49 11.88
N VAL A 191 16.70 1.60 11.94
CA VAL A 191 15.32 1.90 11.58
C VAL A 191 14.40 1.50 12.73
N VAL A 192 13.54 2.40 13.13
CA VAL A 192 12.45 2.16 14.08
C VAL A 192 11.15 2.24 13.32
N ILE A 193 10.31 1.22 13.46
CA ILE A 193 9.02 1.16 12.80
C ILE A 193 7.94 1.18 13.87
N LEU A 194 7.05 2.15 13.77
CA LEU A 194 5.96 2.36 14.73
C LEU A 194 4.60 2.19 14.05
N THR A 195 3.68 1.62 14.79
CA THR A 195 2.26 1.61 14.44
C THR A 195 1.70 3.03 14.47
N ARG A 196 0.47 3.20 14.01
CA ARG A 196 -0.27 4.47 14.06
C ARG A 196 -0.31 5.09 15.46
N ASP A 197 -0.41 4.24 16.49
CA ASP A 197 -0.54 4.67 17.88
C ASP A 197 0.83 4.86 18.58
N GLY A 198 1.93 4.69 17.84
CA GLY A 198 3.30 4.95 18.33
C GLY A 198 3.95 3.76 19.04
N HIS A 199 3.35 2.57 18.98
CA HIS A 199 3.94 1.33 19.48
C HIS A 199 4.89 0.70 18.46
N CYS A 200 5.85 -0.09 18.92
CA CYS A 200 6.73 -0.83 18.02
C CYS A 200 5.95 -1.78 17.12
N PHE A 201 6.12 -1.67 15.81
CA PHE A 201 5.52 -2.58 14.85
C PHE A 201 6.04 -4.01 15.05
N GLY A 202 5.14 -4.99 15.06
CA GLY A 202 5.49 -6.40 15.26
C GLY A 202 5.85 -6.79 16.70
N ASP A 203 5.83 -5.85 17.67
CA ASP A 203 6.09 -6.15 19.08
C ASP A 203 4.81 -6.63 19.81
N GLY A 204 4.54 -7.93 19.72
CA GLY A 204 3.43 -8.54 20.46
C GLY A 204 3.58 -8.51 21.99
N SER A 205 4.73 -8.08 22.53
CA SER A 205 4.95 -8.00 23.97
C SER A 205 4.42 -6.70 24.59
N GLY A 206 4.20 -5.65 23.77
CA GLY A 206 3.79 -4.32 24.21
C GLY A 206 4.83 -3.57 25.06
N LYS A 207 6.10 -4.01 25.01
CA LYS A 207 7.19 -3.37 25.79
C LYS A 207 7.91 -2.25 25.03
N ASP A 208 7.57 -2.07 23.77
CA ASP A 208 8.15 -1.06 22.87
C ASP A 208 9.69 -1.04 22.91
N LEU A 209 10.29 -2.24 22.80
CA LEU A 209 11.74 -2.39 22.91
C LEU A 209 12.51 -1.68 21.79
N CYS A 210 11.88 -1.42 20.65
CA CYS A 210 12.48 -0.67 19.55
C CYS A 210 12.80 0.79 19.91
N LEU A 211 12.17 1.31 20.98
CA LEU A 211 12.34 2.69 21.46
C LEU A 211 13.46 2.84 22.50
N ARG A 212 14.17 1.77 22.85
CA ARG A 212 15.22 1.75 23.89
C ARG A 212 16.61 1.78 23.28
#